data_14b9ee249d1c800ec0fd01c3f6cb10e4
#
_entry.id   14b9ee249d1c800ec0fd01c3f6cb10e4
#
_cell.length_a   1.000
_cell.length_b   1.000
_cell.length_c   1.000
_cell.angle_alpha   90.00
_cell.angle_beta   90.00
_cell.angle_gamma   90.00
#
_symmetry.space_group_name_H-M   'P 1'
#
loop_
_entity.id
_entity.type
_entity.pdbx_description
1 polymer ?
#
loop_
_entity_poly.entity_id
_entity_poly.type
_entity_poly.pdbx_seq_one_letter_code
_entity_poly.pdbx_strand_id
1 'polypeptide(L)'
;MVTVAGTQGAIRTLLVSIRRLGLLGAVTVGGLVLFYGACTAKVKPNEWGVEQVRFGFKTGIKERAFTPGLYFIPVGTTMHEFPREIHVLEASFDRAESLRKAGSEAVREGVDAYFRRRDKVLGRQTHRVIDAFNVQTSDGYAVTCDVTILYSITDPVRIAKDFGWGSLYVDSFAVNTFRNGVLQTLGKMNAEAFYNEELRIAAVKDAEEFLRARFAERGFRVETLLLRNYVYAENYEKALQEKKVAVQTTEKNRKEALVNEERATLEQIQSKGDAAITIAESEVNAQIAKIRAEAELYASQTRAKADKEVNVAQAEAKRLKADALNASGGRYVVALETAKMFENIEGAVMTPDQYISFIRNAWAVIGVSTGSAPPAAASPSGVKR
;
A
#
# COMPACT_ATOMS: atom_id res chain seq x y z
N MET A 1 27.07 -76.07 24.65
CA MET A 1 26.34 -75.02 25.29
C MET A 1 27.25 -73.77 25.42
N VAL A 2 27.76 -73.32 24.31
CA VAL A 2 28.60 -72.11 24.23
C VAL A 2 28.23 -71.46 22.90
N THR A 3 27.70 -70.24 22.91
CA THR A 3 27.69 -69.20 21.85
C THR A 3 26.45 -68.37 21.77
N VAL A 4 25.73 -68.12 22.88
CA VAL A 4 24.60 -67.16 22.84
C VAL A 4 24.95 -65.82 23.56
N ALA A 5 25.98 -65.74 24.38
CA ALA A 5 26.34 -64.55 25.14
C ALA A 5 27.07 -63.45 24.28
N GLY A 6 27.75 -63.86 23.20
CA GLY A 6 28.51 -62.92 22.33
C GLY A 6 27.68 -62.05 21.44
N THR A 7 26.52 -62.53 20.98
CA THR A 7 25.66 -61.83 20.05
C THR A 7 24.84 -60.68 20.71
N GLN A 8 24.46 -60.80 21.96
CA GLN A 8 23.73 -59.74 22.69
C GLN A 8 24.62 -58.53 22.99
N GLY A 9 25.91 -58.77 23.27
CA GLY A 9 26.91 -57.68 23.44
C GLY A 9 27.14 -56.87 22.17
N ALA A 10 27.30 -57.59 21.06
CA ALA A 10 27.52 -56.95 19.74
C ALA A 10 26.29 -56.14 19.26
N ILE A 11 25.07 -56.61 19.50
CA ILE A 11 23.85 -55.92 19.16
C ILE A 11 23.67 -54.64 20.03
N ARG A 12 23.99 -54.71 21.35
CA ARG A 12 23.95 -53.53 22.23
C ARG A 12 24.98 -52.47 21.86
N THR A 13 26.18 -52.85 21.53
CA THR A 13 27.23 -51.91 21.06
C THR A 13 26.85 -51.30 19.71
N LEU A 14 26.25 -52.04 18.81
CA LEU A 14 25.78 -51.56 17.52
C LEU A 14 24.60 -50.59 17.65
N LEU A 15 23.66 -50.88 18.52
CA LEU A 15 22.53 -49.97 18.83
C LEU A 15 23.00 -48.66 19.51
N VAL A 16 23.98 -48.73 20.41
CA VAL A 16 24.58 -47.57 21.04
C VAL A 16 25.36 -46.70 20.05
N SER A 17 26.08 -47.33 19.11
CA SER A 17 26.81 -46.62 18.04
C SER A 17 25.85 -45.95 17.05
N ILE A 18 24.76 -46.61 16.64
CA ILE A 18 23.71 -46.03 15.78
C ILE A 18 23.03 -44.85 16.45
N ARG A 19 22.71 -44.99 17.75
CA ARG A 19 22.11 -43.92 18.52
C ARG A 19 23.04 -42.69 18.69
N ARG A 20 24.36 -42.93 18.90
CA ARG A 20 25.37 -41.89 18.96
C ARG A 20 25.56 -41.18 17.60
N LEU A 21 25.58 -41.97 16.51
CA LEU A 21 25.68 -41.45 15.14
C LEU A 21 24.45 -40.63 14.77
N GLY A 22 23.24 -41.06 15.16
CA GLY A 22 21.98 -40.34 14.97
C GLY A 22 21.96 -39.03 15.79
N LEU A 23 22.47 -39.08 17.02
CA LEU A 23 22.55 -37.90 17.88
C LEU A 23 23.56 -36.87 17.37
N LEU A 24 24.73 -37.33 16.88
CA LEU A 24 25.73 -36.50 16.20
C LEU A 24 25.15 -35.90 14.92
N GLY A 25 24.44 -36.68 14.11
CA GLY A 25 23.75 -36.19 12.93
C GLY A 25 22.69 -35.11 13.26
N ALA A 26 21.90 -35.32 14.28
CA ALA A 26 20.91 -34.33 14.73
C ALA A 26 21.56 -33.04 15.23
N VAL A 27 22.66 -33.13 15.99
CA VAL A 27 23.43 -31.96 16.47
C VAL A 27 24.08 -31.21 15.31
N THR A 28 24.63 -31.91 14.32
CA THR A 28 25.25 -31.26 13.15
C THR A 28 24.20 -30.56 12.29
N VAL A 29 23.05 -31.19 12.02
CA VAL A 29 21.95 -30.58 11.28
C VAL A 29 21.38 -29.40 12.03
N GLY A 30 21.14 -29.55 13.34
CA GLY A 30 20.69 -28.46 14.21
C GLY A 30 21.68 -27.28 14.24
N GLY A 31 22.99 -27.58 14.32
CA GLY A 31 24.06 -26.58 14.24
C GLY A 31 24.07 -25.85 12.88
N LEU A 32 23.84 -26.58 11.78
CA LEU A 32 23.83 -26.03 10.44
C LEU A 32 22.61 -25.12 10.21
N VAL A 33 21.44 -25.48 10.74
CA VAL A 33 20.22 -24.67 10.69
C VAL A 33 20.38 -23.37 11.51
N LEU A 34 20.95 -23.50 12.72
CA LEU A 34 21.25 -22.33 13.56
C LEU A 34 22.28 -21.42 12.91
N PHE A 35 23.34 -21.99 12.32
CA PHE A 35 24.35 -21.25 11.59
C PHE A 35 23.77 -20.53 10.38
N TYR A 36 22.91 -21.21 9.61
CA TYR A 36 22.20 -20.59 8.49
C TYR A 36 21.34 -19.41 8.95
N GLY A 37 20.54 -19.59 10.02
CA GLY A 37 19.70 -18.53 10.57
C GLY A 37 20.50 -17.34 11.14
N ALA A 38 21.69 -17.60 11.71
CA ALA A 38 22.55 -16.57 12.28
C ALA A 38 23.37 -15.82 11.22
N CYS A 39 23.68 -16.46 10.09
CA CYS A 39 24.55 -15.92 9.05
C CYS A 39 23.79 -15.41 7.82
N THR A 40 22.48 -15.45 7.78
CA THR A 40 21.70 -14.94 6.64
C THR A 40 20.78 -13.81 7.06
N ALA A 41 20.74 -12.75 6.25
CA ALA A 41 19.79 -11.68 6.36
C ALA A 41 19.00 -11.55 5.06
N LYS A 42 17.69 -11.37 5.20
CA LYS A 42 16.78 -11.16 4.08
C LYS A 42 16.34 -9.71 4.06
N VAL A 43 16.59 -9.03 2.95
CA VAL A 43 16.07 -7.67 2.70
C VAL A 43 14.82 -7.79 1.85
N LYS A 44 13.72 -7.21 2.32
CA LYS A 44 12.42 -7.28 1.62
C LYS A 44 12.41 -6.46 0.33
N PRO A 45 11.47 -6.73 -0.60
CA PRO A 45 11.44 -6.09 -1.93
C PRO A 45 11.40 -4.55 -1.91
N ASN A 46 10.76 -3.95 -0.90
CA ASN A 46 10.58 -2.50 -0.78
C ASN A 46 11.49 -1.87 0.29
N GLU A 47 12.60 -2.52 0.61
CA GLU A 47 13.49 -2.06 1.67
C GLU A 47 14.94 -2.00 1.17
N TRP A 48 15.72 -1.11 1.78
CA TRP A 48 17.16 -1.07 1.71
C TRP A 48 17.73 -1.74 2.94
N GLY A 49 18.75 -2.58 2.76
CA GLY A 49 19.52 -3.14 3.86
C GLY A 49 20.77 -2.33 4.14
N VAL A 50 21.02 -2.03 5.40
CA VAL A 50 22.28 -1.41 5.86
C VAL A 50 22.89 -2.30 6.93
N GLU A 51 24.16 -2.63 6.75
CA GLU A 51 24.88 -3.57 7.59
C GLU A 51 25.59 -2.82 8.73
N GLN A 52 25.29 -3.24 9.97
CA GLN A 52 25.99 -2.79 11.18
C GLN A 52 26.81 -3.92 11.78
N VAL A 53 28.09 -3.74 11.86
CA VAL A 53 29.01 -4.65 12.56
C VAL A 53 29.06 -4.27 14.03
N ARG A 54 28.54 -5.15 14.90
CA ARG A 54 28.52 -4.94 16.34
C ARG A 54 29.78 -5.45 17.02
N PHE A 55 30.33 -6.57 16.51
CA PHE A 55 31.50 -7.25 17.08
C PHE A 55 32.52 -7.54 15.97
N GLY A 56 33.78 -7.20 16.17
CA GLY A 56 34.86 -7.49 15.22
C GLY A 56 35.95 -6.39 15.17
N PHE A 57 36.91 -6.56 14.31
CA PHE A 57 38.03 -5.63 14.14
C PHE A 57 37.62 -4.29 13.50
N LYS A 58 36.49 -4.23 12.80
CA LYS A 58 35.94 -3.01 12.19
C LYS A 58 34.47 -2.92 12.58
N THR A 59 34.19 -2.40 13.76
CA THR A 59 32.83 -2.10 14.23
C THR A 59 32.32 -0.82 13.57
N GLY A 60 31.03 -0.75 13.29
CA GLY A 60 30.40 0.41 12.71
C GLY A 60 29.45 0.08 11.56
N ILE A 61 29.01 1.10 10.87
CA ILE A 61 28.12 1.00 9.70
C ILE A 61 28.97 0.82 8.45
N LYS A 62 28.68 -0.24 7.66
CA LYS A 62 29.36 -0.43 6.37
C LYS A 62 28.82 0.56 5.33
N GLU A 63 29.74 1.04 4.49
CA GLU A 63 29.41 2.03 3.43
C GLU A 63 28.77 1.39 2.19
N ARG A 64 27.93 0.39 2.39
CA ARG A 64 27.24 -0.31 1.31
C ARG A 64 25.77 -0.49 1.67
N ALA A 65 24.91 -0.01 0.79
CA ALA A 65 23.48 -0.33 0.83
C ALA A 65 23.20 -1.62 0.06
N PHE A 66 22.38 -2.48 0.62
CA PHE A 66 21.96 -3.74 0.03
C PHE A 66 20.58 -3.57 -0.57
N THR A 67 20.43 -4.05 -1.80
CA THR A 67 19.13 -4.14 -2.50
C THR A 67 18.33 -5.32 -1.98
N PRO A 68 17.04 -5.46 -2.35
CA PRO A 68 16.26 -6.65 -1.97
C PRO A 68 16.94 -7.95 -2.36
N GLY A 69 16.95 -8.89 -1.42
CA GLY A 69 17.60 -10.19 -1.64
C GLY A 69 17.95 -10.90 -0.34
N LEU A 70 18.58 -12.06 -0.49
CA LEU A 70 19.14 -12.85 0.59
C LEU A 70 20.67 -12.67 0.60
N TYR A 71 21.20 -12.27 1.75
CA TYR A 71 22.63 -11.99 1.90
C TYR A 71 23.23 -12.83 3.01
N PHE A 72 24.44 -13.28 2.78
CA PHE A 72 25.24 -13.90 3.83
C PHE A 72 25.96 -12.81 4.62
N ILE A 73 25.68 -12.78 5.91
CA ILE A 73 26.28 -11.81 6.85
C ILE A 73 27.13 -12.54 7.90
N PRO A 74 28.30 -12.00 8.26
CA PRO A 74 29.14 -12.58 9.31
C PRO A 74 28.44 -12.53 10.67
N VAL A 75 28.76 -13.49 11.54
CA VAL A 75 28.30 -13.49 12.93
C VAL A 75 28.75 -12.21 13.63
N GLY A 76 27.85 -11.57 14.38
CA GLY A 76 28.11 -10.28 15.03
C GLY A 76 27.74 -9.05 14.19
N THR A 77 27.14 -9.28 13.03
CA THR A 77 26.60 -8.24 12.16
C THR A 77 25.09 -8.24 12.18
N THR A 78 24.48 -7.07 12.14
CA THR A 78 23.01 -6.92 12.06
C THR A 78 22.67 -6.17 10.78
N MET A 79 21.66 -6.65 10.07
CA MET A 79 21.07 -5.94 8.94
C MET A 79 19.91 -5.08 9.44
N HIS A 80 19.95 -3.79 9.17
CA HIS A 80 18.87 -2.86 9.45
C HIS A 80 18.18 -2.48 8.14
N GLU A 81 16.87 -2.42 8.18
CA GLU A 81 16.03 -2.16 7.02
C GLU A 81 15.54 -0.71 7.02
N PHE A 82 15.60 -0.07 5.84
CA PHE A 82 15.03 1.25 5.60
C PHE A 82 14.01 1.15 4.46
N PRO A 83 12.84 1.80 4.57
CA PRO A 83 11.84 1.76 3.51
C PRO A 83 12.36 2.45 2.25
N ARG A 84 12.15 1.80 1.09
CA ARG A 84 12.47 2.32 -0.23
C ARG A 84 11.31 3.08 -0.86
N GLU A 85 10.14 2.96 -0.26
CA GLU A 85 8.91 3.58 -0.72
C GLU A 85 8.99 5.11 -0.60
N ILE A 86 8.11 5.79 -1.33
CA ILE A 86 7.93 7.23 -1.20
C ILE A 86 7.32 7.53 0.17
N HIS A 87 7.98 8.41 0.89
CA HIS A 87 7.51 8.93 2.17
C HIS A 87 6.60 10.12 1.92
N VAL A 88 5.49 10.14 2.64
CA VAL A 88 4.53 11.23 2.64
C VAL A 88 4.58 11.92 4.00
N LEU A 89 5.01 13.17 4.01
CA LEU A 89 4.95 14.01 5.19
C LEU A 89 3.93 15.12 4.92
N GLU A 90 2.85 15.07 5.66
CA GLU A 90 1.67 15.90 5.47
C GLU A 90 1.50 16.86 6.66
N ALA A 91 1.53 18.16 6.39
CA ALA A 91 1.07 19.17 7.32
C ALA A 91 -0.41 19.46 7.02
N SER A 92 -1.31 19.20 7.96
CA SER A 92 -2.76 19.25 7.70
C SER A 92 -3.55 19.99 8.78
N PHE A 93 -4.56 20.73 8.34
CA PHE A 93 -5.56 21.35 9.21
C PHE A 93 -6.41 20.35 9.96
N ASP A 94 -6.71 19.22 9.36
CA ASP A 94 -7.66 18.24 9.89
C ASP A 94 -7.34 17.87 11.33
N ARG A 95 -6.05 17.76 11.63
CA ARG A 95 -5.60 17.45 12.98
C ARG A 95 -5.80 18.63 13.93
N ALA A 96 -5.34 19.81 13.55
CA ALA A 96 -5.43 21.01 14.37
C ALA A 96 -6.89 21.42 14.60
N GLU A 97 -7.72 21.34 13.56
CA GLU A 97 -9.14 21.67 13.66
C GLU A 97 -9.91 20.66 14.51
N SER A 98 -9.62 19.38 14.37
CA SER A 98 -10.21 18.33 15.19
C SER A 98 -9.84 18.49 16.66
N LEU A 99 -8.58 18.83 16.95
CA LEU A 99 -8.12 19.11 18.31
C LEU A 99 -8.74 20.39 18.90
N ARG A 100 -8.97 21.42 18.07
CA ARG A 100 -9.62 22.67 18.50
C ARG A 100 -11.10 22.48 18.79
N LYS A 101 -11.80 21.69 17.96
CA LYS A 101 -13.22 21.34 18.16
C LYS A 101 -13.43 20.38 19.33
N ALA A 102 -12.40 19.69 19.77
CA ALA A 102 -12.44 18.81 20.92
C ALA A 102 -12.49 19.65 22.21
N GLY A 103 -13.66 19.89 22.71
CA GLY A 103 -13.89 20.76 23.88
C GLY A 103 -13.41 20.21 25.22
N SER A 104 -13.13 18.91 25.32
CA SER A 104 -12.62 18.24 26.54
C SER A 104 -11.31 17.53 26.28
N GLU A 105 -10.49 17.38 27.33
CA GLU A 105 -9.20 16.71 27.27
C GLU A 105 -9.34 15.24 26.83
N ALA A 106 -10.38 14.54 27.25
CA ALA A 106 -10.68 13.17 26.84
C ALA A 106 -10.98 13.06 25.33
N VAL A 107 -11.65 14.05 24.73
CA VAL A 107 -11.91 14.06 23.29
C VAL A 107 -10.64 14.37 22.52
N ARG A 108 -9.77 15.27 23.03
CA ARG A 108 -8.44 15.54 22.46
C ARG A 108 -7.57 14.30 22.44
N GLU A 109 -7.54 13.55 23.52
CA GLU A 109 -6.81 12.29 23.61
C GLU A 109 -7.36 11.27 22.60
N GLY A 110 -8.70 11.19 22.43
CA GLY A 110 -9.35 10.34 21.44
C GLY A 110 -8.98 10.72 20.00
N VAL A 111 -8.97 12.03 19.67
CA VAL A 111 -8.54 12.55 18.37
C VAL A 111 -7.08 12.21 18.10
N ASP A 112 -6.19 12.41 19.05
CA ASP A 112 -4.77 12.10 18.94
C ASP A 112 -4.55 10.58 18.79
N ALA A 113 -5.34 9.76 19.49
CA ALA A 113 -5.31 8.31 19.34
C ALA A 113 -5.80 7.87 17.96
N TYR A 114 -6.79 8.56 17.38
CA TYR A 114 -7.28 8.31 16.03
C TYR A 114 -6.18 8.58 15.00
N PHE A 115 -5.52 9.74 15.04
CA PHE A 115 -4.44 10.07 14.11
C PHE A 115 -3.24 9.12 14.26
N ARG A 116 -2.85 8.78 15.48
CA ARG A 116 -1.80 7.78 15.74
C ARG A 116 -2.16 6.40 15.18
N ARG A 117 -3.44 6.00 15.26
CA ARG A 117 -3.94 4.74 14.69
C ARG A 117 -3.95 4.80 13.17
N ARG A 118 -4.38 5.91 12.57
CA ARG A 118 -4.34 6.15 11.12
C ARG A 118 -2.91 6.05 10.59
N ASP A 119 -1.97 6.72 11.24
CA ASP A 119 -0.54 6.65 10.89
C ASP A 119 -0.01 5.22 10.99
N LYS A 120 -0.48 4.45 11.95
CA LYS A 120 -0.10 3.05 12.12
C LYS A 120 -0.68 2.13 11.02
N VAL A 121 -1.86 2.39 10.51
CA VAL A 121 -2.53 1.61 9.46
C VAL A 121 -1.99 1.95 8.08
N LEU A 122 -1.70 3.23 7.80
CA LEU A 122 -1.24 3.71 6.49
C LEU A 122 0.24 3.41 6.18
N GLY A 123 0.93 2.62 7.04
CA GLY A 123 2.28 2.16 6.77
C GLY A 123 3.37 2.89 7.53
N ARG A 124 2.92 3.63 8.55
CA ARG A 124 3.76 3.72 9.69
C ARG A 124 5.04 4.54 9.63
N GLN A 125 6.01 4.18 8.83
CA GLN A 125 7.29 4.87 8.69
C GLN A 125 7.29 5.79 7.47
N THR A 126 6.43 5.51 6.50
CA THR A 126 6.38 6.21 5.22
C THR A 126 5.30 7.30 5.15
N HIS A 127 4.35 7.31 6.09
CA HIS A 127 3.32 8.36 6.15
C HIS A 127 3.27 9.00 7.55
N ARG A 128 3.51 10.30 7.60
CA ARG A 128 3.47 11.11 8.83
C ARG A 128 2.60 12.33 8.63
N VAL A 129 1.68 12.55 9.56
CA VAL A 129 0.83 13.75 9.59
C VAL A 129 1.24 14.62 10.75
N ILE A 130 1.46 15.91 10.47
CA ILE A 130 1.76 16.94 11.44
C ILE A 130 0.74 18.06 11.36
N ASP A 131 0.77 18.98 12.31
CA ASP A 131 -0.11 20.15 12.28
C ASP A 131 0.26 21.09 11.14
N ALA A 132 -0.76 21.73 10.52
CA ALA A 132 -0.58 22.71 9.47
C ALA A 132 0.38 23.83 9.88
N PHE A 133 1.09 24.37 8.92
CA PHE A 133 2.06 25.43 9.19
C PHE A 133 1.41 26.79 9.22
N ASN A 134 1.68 27.51 10.30
CA ASN A 134 1.31 28.92 10.39
C ASN A 134 2.47 29.76 9.83
N VAL A 135 2.29 30.24 8.60
CA VAL A 135 3.26 31.04 7.87
C VAL A 135 2.96 32.53 8.12
N GLN A 136 3.91 33.25 8.63
CA GLN A 136 3.84 34.70 8.71
C GLN A 136 4.31 35.31 7.38
N THR A 137 3.43 36.03 6.71
CA THR A 137 3.72 36.67 5.42
C THR A 137 4.58 37.91 5.59
N SER A 138 5.18 38.40 4.49
CA SER A 138 6.06 39.58 4.51
C SER A 138 5.34 40.87 4.94
N ASP A 139 4.02 40.92 4.77
CA ASP A 139 3.14 42.02 5.20
C ASP A 139 2.55 41.82 6.62
N GLY A 140 3.05 40.81 7.37
CA GLY A 140 2.77 40.58 8.78
C GLY A 140 1.48 39.82 9.08
N TYR A 141 0.79 39.27 8.07
CA TYR A 141 -0.40 38.43 8.26
C TYR A 141 -0.05 36.99 8.48
N ALA A 142 -0.89 36.29 9.22
CA ALA A 142 -0.73 34.84 9.42
C ALA A 142 -1.60 34.08 8.42
N VAL A 143 -0.95 33.16 7.69
CA VAL A 143 -1.60 32.23 6.76
C VAL A 143 -1.26 30.82 7.21
N THR A 144 -2.29 30.04 7.50
CA THR A 144 -2.09 28.63 7.83
C THR A 144 -2.19 27.80 6.56
N CYS A 145 -1.15 27.00 6.29
CA CYS A 145 -1.00 26.27 5.03
C CYS A 145 -1.00 24.76 5.26
N ASP A 146 -1.78 24.05 4.44
CA ASP A 146 -1.72 22.61 4.27
C ASP A 146 -0.71 22.28 3.18
N VAL A 147 0.39 21.65 3.56
CA VAL A 147 1.49 21.33 2.65
C VAL A 147 1.86 19.86 2.80
N THR A 148 2.08 19.21 1.69
CA THR A 148 2.54 17.81 1.66
C THR A 148 3.85 17.73 0.89
N ILE A 149 4.86 17.09 1.47
CA ILE A 149 6.10 16.75 0.79
C ILE A 149 6.19 15.25 0.57
N LEU A 150 6.52 14.89 -0.66
CA LEU A 150 6.84 13.52 -1.06
C LEU A 150 8.34 13.40 -1.21
N TYR A 151 8.94 12.47 -0.49
CA TYR A 151 10.38 12.24 -0.56
C TYR A 151 10.72 10.76 -0.47
N SER A 152 11.89 10.39 -0.97
CA SER A 152 12.39 9.01 -0.97
C SER A 152 13.80 8.94 -0.41
N ILE A 153 14.18 7.78 0.12
CA ILE A 153 15.52 7.50 0.62
C ILE A 153 16.42 7.10 -0.57
N THR A 154 17.49 7.88 -0.79
CA THR A 154 18.47 7.59 -1.83
C THR A 154 19.73 6.96 -1.24
N ASP A 155 20.20 7.46 -0.09
CA ASP A 155 21.40 6.96 0.60
C ASP A 155 21.06 6.54 2.04
N PRO A 156 20.65 5.29 2.24
CA PRO A 156 20.29 4.78 3.57
C PRO A 156 21.50 4.67 4.50
N VAL A 157 22.73 4.56 3.97
CA VAL A 157 23.94 4.47 4.78
C VAL A 157 24.21 5.81 5.46
N ARG A 158 24.06 6.90 4.71
CA ARG A 158 24.22 8.26 5.25
C ARG A 158 23.18 8.57 6.31
N ILE A 159 21.94 8.17 6.06
CA ILE A 159 20.83 8.33 7.02
C ILE A 159 21.13 7.56 8.32
N ALA A 160 21.59 6.32 8.21
CA ALA A 160 21.96 5.52 9.36
C ALA A 160 23.11 6.14 10.18
N LYS A 161 24.10 6.75 9.52
CA LYS A 161 25.22 7.45 10.18
C LYS A 161 24.77 8.73 10.88
N ASP A 162 23.92 9.53 10.22
CA ASP A 162 23.53 10.86 10.70
C ASP A 162 22.41 10.80 11.75
N PHE A 163 21.44 9.90 11.57
CA PHE A 163 20.21 9.87 12.39
C PHE A 163 20.01 8.56 13.17
N GLY A 164 20.80 7.54 12.89
CA GLY A 164 20.66 6.22 13.51
C GLY A 164 19.62 5.33 12.80
N TRP A 165 19.05 4.40 13.55
CA TRP A 165 18.20 3.35 13.02
C TRP A 165 16.71 3.66 13.17
N GLY A 166 15.89 3.07 12.30
CA GLY A 166 14.44 3.22 12.34
C GLY A 166 13.95 4.52 11.71
N SER A 167 12.88 5.09 12.26
CA SER A 167 12.22 6.30 11.73
C SER A 167 12.66 7.61 12.40
N LEU A 168 13.75 7.61 13.16
CA LEU A 168 14.23 8.79 13.89
C LEU A 168 14.52 9.99 12.97
N TYR A 169 14.97 9.73 11.74
CA TYR A 169 15.22 10.78 10.73
C TYR A 169 13.96 11.59 10.38
N VAL A 170 12.76 11.00 10.53
CA VAL A 170 11.51 11.71 10.22
C VAL A 170 11.32 12.87 11.19
N ASP A 171 11.36 12.59 12.49
CA ASP A 171 11.09 13.60 13.52
C ASP A 171 12.30 14.52 13.75
N SER A 172 13.53 14.00 13.68
CA SER A 172 14.75 14.79 13.94
C SER A 172 15.15 15.69 12.76
N PHE A 173 14.89 15.28 11.52
CA PHE A 173 15.35 15.99 10.34
C PHE A 173 14.20 16.38 9.40
N ALA A 174 13.42 15.40 8.89
CA ALA A 174 12.48 15.65 7.82
C ALA A 174 11.41 16.68 8.22
N VAL A 175 10.78 16.51 9.38
CA VAL A 175 9.75 17.43 9.90
C VAL A 175 10.29 18.83 10.10
N ASN A 176 11.46 18.96 10.74
CA ASN A 176 12.05 20.26 11.04
C ASN A 176 12.53 20.98 9.79
N THR A 177 13.19 20.26 8.88
CA THR A 177 13.66 20.84 7.61
C THR A 177 12.49 21.23 6.71
N PHE A 178 11.46 20.40 6.64
CA PHE A 178 10.24 20.69 5.91
C PHE A 178 9.57 21.96 6.45
N ARG A 179 9.35 22.03 7.76
CA ARG A 179 8.76 23.20 8.41
C ARG A 179 9.57 24.47 8.10
N ASN A 180 10.89 24.43 8.34
CA ASN A 180 11.76 25.57 8.12
C ASN A 180 11.78 26.01 6.65
N GLY A 181 11.84 25.06 5.71
CA GLY A 181 11.80 25.35 4.29
C GLY A 181 10.53 26.04 3.86
N VAL A 182 9.37 25.52 4.28
CA VAL A 182 8.07 26.10 3.97
C VAL A 182 7.94 27.51 4.60
N LEU A 183 8.27 27.65 5.87
CA LEU A 183 8.18 28.97 6.56
C LEU A 183 9.11 30.00 5.92
N GLN A 184 10.33 29.63 5.54
CA GLN A 184 11.32 30.54 4.97
C GLN A 184 10.99 30.97 3.54
N THR A 185 10.36 30.10 2.75
CA THR A 185 10.05 30.40 1.35
C THR A 185 8.68 31.04 1.19
N LEU A 186 7.63 30.43 1.75
CA LEU A 186 6.28 31.00 1.68
C LEU A 186 6.13 32.29 2.52
N GLY A 187 6.90 32.45 3.59
CA GLY A 187 6.91 33.67 4.40
C GLY A 187 7.44 34.92 3.67
N LYS A 188 8.13 34.76 2.53
CA LYS A 188 8.55 35.88 1.68
C LYS A 188 7.42 36.48 0.88
N MET A 189 6.32 35.71 0.70
CA MET A 189 5.16 36.19 -0.02
C MET A 189 4.35 37.16 0.83
N ASN A 190 3.69 38.11 0.19
CA ASN A 190 2.64 38.87 0.83
C ASN A 190 1.32 38.06 0.86
N ALA A 191 0.39 38.42 1.73
CA ALA A 191 -0.86 37.68 1.88
C ALA A 191 -1.68 37.67 0.57
N GLU A 192 -1.65 38.76 -0.20
CA GLU A 192 -2.39 38.90 -1.46
C GLU A 192 -1.83 37.94 -2.55
N ALA A 193 -0.53 37.68 -2.52
CA ALA A 193 0.13 36.77 -3.49
C ALA A 193 -0.35 35.30 -3.39
N PHE A 194 -0.86 34.89 -2.22
CA PHE A 194 -1.47 33.55 -2.09
C PHE A 194 -2.73 33.36 -2.94
N TYR A 195 -3.44 34.44 -3.28
CA TYR A 195 -4.58 34.38 -4.19
C TYR A 195 -4.17 34.31 -5.66
N ASN A 196 -2.97 34.79 -5.98
CA ASN A 196 -2.46 34.72 -7.32
C ASN A 196 -1.86 33.32 -7.59
N GLU A 197 -2.44 32.59 -8.53
CA GLU A 197 -2.04 31.23 -8.85
C GLU A 197 -0.59 31.14 -9.32
N GLU A 198 -0.17 32.05 -10.19
CA GLU A 198 1.19 32.06 -10.76
C GLU A 198 2.25 32.31 -9.68
N LEU A 199 2.04 33.29 -8.81
CA LEU A 199 2.95 33.62 -7.72
C LEU A 199 3.01 32.49 -6.68
N ARG A 200 1.86 31.87 -6.41
CA ARG A 200 1.78 30.72 -5.50
C ARG A 200 2.54 29.51 -6.04
N ILE A 201 2.36 29.19 -7.32
CA ILE A 201 3.09 28.09 -7.97
C ILE A 201 4.60 28.37 -7.99
N ALA A 202 5.00 29.59 -8.28
CA ALA A 202 6.40 29.98 -8.26
C ALA A 202 7.02 29.78 -6.86
N ALA A 203 6.34 30.30 -5.81
CA ALA A 203 6.82 30.16 -4.44
C ALA A 203 6.87 28.69 -3.95
N VAL A 204 5.93 27.85 -4.39
CA VAL A 204 5.96 26.41 -4.08
C VAL A 204 7.15 25.74 -4.78
N LYS A 205 7.48 26.13 -6.01
CA LYS A 205 8.67 25.64 -6.72
C LYS A 205 9.96 26.07 -6.04
N ASP A 206 10.05 27.32 -5.61
CA ASP A 206 11.20 27.82 -4.85
C ASP A 206 11.37 27.05 -3.53
N ALA A 207 10.25 26.76 -2.86
CA ALA A 207 10.23 25.92 -1.66
C ALA A 207 10.69 24.50 -1.94
N GLU A 208 10.22 23.92 -3.04
CA GLU A 208 10.61 22.58 -3.48
C GLU A 208 12.12 22.52 -3.79
N GLU A 209 12.65 23.49 -4.52
CA GLU A 209 14.08 23.56 -4.85
C GLU A 209 14.94 23.71 -3.60
N PHE A 210 14.54 24.58 -2.68
CA PHE A 210 15.21 24.74 -1.40
C PHE A 210 15.24 23.45 -0.60
N LEU A 211 14.08 22.78 -0.49
CA LEU A 211 13.95 21.53 0.23
C LEU A 211 14.71 20.40 -0.48
N ARG A 212 14.68 20.35 -1.81
CA ARG A 212 15.43 19.38 -2.61
C ARG A 212 16.93 19.45 -2.32
N ALA A 213 17.49 20.65 -2.28
CA ALA A 213 18.90 20.83 -1.93
C ALA A 213 19.21 20.34 -0.51
N ARG A 214 18.41 20.73 0.49
CA ARG A 214 18.62 20.36 1.88
C ARG A 214 18.45 18.88 2.16
N PHE A 215 17.45 18.23 1.53
CA PHE A 215 17.21 16.81 1.64
C PHE A 215 18.31 15.99 0.96
N ALA A 216 18.79 16.45 -0.21
CA ALA A 216 19.85 15.77 -0.95
C ALA A 216 21.18 15.74 -0.15
N GLU A 217 21.47 16.78 0.63
CA GLU A 217 22.64 16.83 1.53
C GLU A 217 22.64 15.69 2.57
N ARG A 218 21.47 15.11 2.89
CA ARG A 218 21.31 14.06 3.90
C ARG A 218 20.90 12.71 3.34
N GLY A 219 20.96 12.54 2.02
CA GLY A 219 20.69 11.26 1.37
C GLY A 219 19.21 10.99 1.08
N PHE A 220 18.40 12.03 1.03
CA PHE A 220 17.00 11.96 0.62
C PHE A 220 16.83 12.64 -0.74
N ARG A 221 15.79 12.22 -1.48
CA ARG A 221 15.34 12.88 -2.69
C ARG A 221 13.92 13.39 -2.48
N VAL A 222 13.70 14.66 -2.71
CA VAL A 222 12.35 15.23 -2.77
C VAL A 222 11.80 14.98 -4.16
N GLU A 223 10.65 14.34 -4.22
CA GLU A 223 9.93 14.07 -5.48
C GLU A 223 9.08 15.28 -5.84
N THR A 224 8.28 15.76 -4.90
CA THR A 224 7.43 16.95 -5.11
C THR A 224 6.97 17.56 -3.79
N LEU A 225 6.64 18.85 -3.85
CA LEU A 225 6.01 19.63 -2.80
C LEU A 225 4.62 20.09 -3.27
N LEU A 226 3.60 19.84 -2.49
CA LEU A 226 2.22 20.16 -2.80
C LEU A 226 1.63 21.09 -1.75
N LEU A 227 1.23 22.27 -2.14
CA LEU A 227 0.38 23.16 -1.33
C LEU A 227 -1.08 22.81 -1.63
N ARG A 228 -1.78 22.17 -0.68
CA ARG A 228 -3.16 21.69 -0.87
C ARG A 228 -4.21 22.71 -0.54
N ASN A 229 -4.01 23.40 0.58
CA ASN A 229 -4.96 24.39 1.07
C ASN A 229 -4.25 25.48 1.87
N TYR A 230 -4.89 26.63 2.01
CA TYR A 230 -4.42 27.71 2.86
C TYR A 230 -5.62 28.46 3.44
N VAL A 231 -5.48 28.92 4.67
CA VAL A 231 -6.53 29.65 5.40
C VAL A 231 -5.91 30.86 6.06
N TYR A 232 -6.54 32.01 5.89
CA TYR A 232 -6.12 33.23 6.54
C TYR A 232 -6.68 33.37 7.95
N ALA A 233 -6.03 34.19 8.77
CA ALA A 233 -6.61 34.60 10.04
C ALA A 233 -7.94 35.34 9.78
N GLU A 234 -8.95 35.07 10.61
CA GLU A 234 -10.34 35.55 10.43
C GLU A 234 -10.45 37.04 10.19
N ASN A 235 -9.65 37.86 10.91
CA ASN A 235 -9.63 39.29 10.76
C ASN A 235 -9.16 39.75 9.37
N TYR A 236 -8.17 39.08 8.80
CA TYR A 236 -7.66 39.36 7.47
C TYR A 236 -8.64 38.91 6.38
N GLU A 237 -9.24 37.76 6.59
CA GLU A 237 -10.23 37.22 5.66
C GLU A 237 -11.44 38.14 5.51
N LYS A 238 -11.94 38.69 6.62
CA LYS A 238 -13.01 39.71 6.60
C LYS A 238 -12.61 41.00 5.87
N ALA A 239 -11.44 41.55 6.19
CA ALA A 239 -10.94 42.77 5.55
C ALA A 239 -10.70 42.55 4.04
N LEU A 240 -10.22 41.38 3.65
CA LEU A 240 -10.00 41.05 2.26
C LEU A 240 -11.29 40.78 1.49
N GLN A 241 -12.28 40.15 2.14
CA GLN A 241 -13.61 39.97 1.56
C GLN A 241 -14.27 41.35 1.34
N GLU A 242 -14.20 42.24 2.32
CA GLU A 242 -14.72 43.63 2.18
C GLU A 242 -14.02 44.38 1.03
N LYS A 243 -12.69 44.33 0.95
CA LYS A 243 -11.91 44.90 -0.16
C LYS A 243 -12.31 44.30 -1.51
N LYS A 244 -12.41 42.95 -1.60
CA LYS A 244 -12.83 42.27 -2.83
C LYS A 244 -14.25 42.65 -3.23
N VAL A 245 -15.18 42.68 -2.28
CA VAL A 245 -16.57 43.11 -2.53
C VAL A 245 -16.61 44.56 -3.02
N ALA A 246 -15.86 45.47 -2.40
CA ALA A 246 -15.78 46.85 -2.83
C ALA A 246 -15.18 47.00 -4.25
N VAL A 247 -14.07 46.29 -4.54
CA VAL A 247 -13.44 46.27 -5.87
C VAL A 247 -14.38 45.64 -6.91
N GLN A 248 -14.99 44.50 -6.59
CA GLN A 248 -15.93 43.83 -7.48
C GLN A 248 -17.18 44.68 -7.73
N THR A 249 -17.68 45.36 -6.70
CA THR A 249 -18.82 46.27 -6.85
C THR A 249 -18.48 47.47 -7.73
N THR A 250 -17.28 48.04 -7.58
CA THR A 250 -16.79 49.12 -8.44
C THR A 250 -16.60 48.61 -9.89
N GLU A 251 -15.99 47.46 -10.08
CA GLU A 251 -15.86 46.85 -11.41
C GLU A 251 -17.21 46.46 -12.01
N LYS A 252 -18.10 45.90 -11.19
CA LYS A 252 -19.45 45.57 -11.61
C LYS A 252 -20.19 46.82 -12.08
N ASN A 253 -20.19 47.90 -11.29
CA ASN A 253 -20.83 49.19 -11.67
C ASN A 253 -20.22 49.76 -12.96
N ARG A 254 -18.90 49.65 -13.15
CA ARG A 254 -18.23 50.09 -14.37
C ARG A 254 -18.61 49.21 -15.56
N LYS A 255 -18.66 47.89 -15.37
CA LYS A 255 -19.09 46.95 -16.41
C LYS A 255 -20.58 47.10 -16.72
N GLU A 256 -21.43 47.33 -15.72
CA GLU A 256 -22.85 47.58 -15.92
C GLU A 256 -23.08 48.87 -16.71
N ALA A 257 -22.31 49.93 -16.47
CA ALA A 257 -22.35 51.13 -17.26
C ALA A 257 -21.97 50.90 -18.74
N LEU A 258 -20.88 50.12 -18.97
CA LEU A 258 -20.45 49.70 -20.33
C LEU A 258 -21.48 48.76 -20.97
N VAL A 259 -22.00 47.78 -20.20
CA VAL A 259 -23.00 46.82 -20.70
C VAL A 259 -24.32 47.53 -21.05
N ASN A 260 -24.72 48.57 -20.31
CA ASN A 260 -25.91 49.36 -20.65
C ASN A 260 -25.71 50.20 -21.94
N GLU A 261 -24.49 50.61 -22.22
CA GLU A 261 -24.12 51.26 -23.49
C GLU A 261 -24.08 50.27 -24.69
N GLU A 262 -23.57 49.06 -24.43
CA GLU A 262 -23.52 48.02 -25.47
C GLU A 262 -24.85 47.26 -25.64
N ARG A 263 -25.71 47.16 -24.60
CA ARG A 263 -27.01 46.49 -24.74
C ARG A 263 -27.89 47.11 -25.79
N ALA A 264 -27.82 48.42 -25.97
CA ALA A 264 -28.56 49.11 -27.04
C ALA A 264 -28.09 48.69 -28.46
N THR A 265 -26.79 48.28 -28.59
CA THR A 265 -26.23 47.80 -29.87
C THR A 265 -26.39 46.27 -30.04
N LEU A 266 -26.39 45.50 -28.91
CA LEU A 266 -26.48 44.05 -28.97
C LEU A 266 -27.88 43.50 -29.21
N GLU A 267 -28.94 44.25 -28.82
CA GLU A 267 -30.33 43.83 -29.06
C GLU A 267 -30.66 43.60 -30.55
N GLN A 268 -29.97 44.32 -31.41
CA GLN A 268 -30.05 44.11 -32.88
C GLN A 268 -29.26 42.87 -33.38
N ILE A 269 -28.19 42.49 -32.67
CA ILE A 269 -27.32 41.39 -33.09
C ILE A 269 -27.82 40.08 -32.47
N GLN A 270 -28.46 40.12 -31.28
CA GLN A 270 -28.91 38.91 -30.57
C GLN A 270 -29.95 38.10 -31.33
N SER A 271 -30.89 38.74 -32.04
CA SER A 271 -31.92 37.97 -32.78
C SER A 271 -31.35 37.14 -33.95
N LYS A 272 -30.16 37.51 -34.43
CA LYS A 272 -29.44 36.72 -35.45
C LYS A 272 -28.47 35.72 -34.81
N GLY A 273 -27.96 35.98 -33.59
CA GLY A 273 -27.01 35.13 -32.89
C GLY A 273 -27.71 33.93 -32.25
N ASP A 274 -28.89 34.11 -31.68
CA ASP A 274 -29.62 33.05 -30.95
C ASP A 274 -29.99 31.85 -31.84
N ALA A 275 -30.36 32.15 -33.10
CA ALA A 275 -30.64 31.08 -34.06
C ALA A 275 -29.37 30.27 -34.43
N ALA A 276 -28.22 30.94 -34.55
CA ALA A 276 -26.94 30.27 -34.85
C ALA A 276 -26.41 29.45 -33.65
N ILE A 277 -26.61 29.96 -32.43
CA ILE A 277 -26.21 29.26 -31.22
C ILE A 277 -27.05 27.99 -31.02
N THR A 278 -28.38 28.07 -31.22
CA THR A 278 -29.27 26.91 -31.13
C THR A 278 -28.89 25.79 -32.11
N ILE A 279 -28.49 26.18 -33.29
CA ILE A 279 -28.01 25.21 -34.30
C ILE A 279 -26.68 24.60 -33.87
N ALA A 280 -25.69 25.43 -33.44
CA ALA A 280 -24.40 24.94 -32.98
C ALA A 280 -24.49 24.05 -31.74
N GLU A 281 -25.35 24.38 -30.77
CA GLU A 281 -25.59 23.55 -29.60
C GLU A 281 -26.22 22.20 -29.97
N SER A 282 -27.14 22.18 -30.93
CA SER A 282 -27.72 20.94 -31.40
C SER A 282 -26.70 20.03 -32.09
N GLU A 283 -25.80 20.63 -32.88
CA GLU A 283 -24.71 19.91 -33.55
C GLU A 283 -23.67 19.37 -32.53
N VAL A 284 -23.25 20.17 -31.53
CA VAL A 284 -22.31 19.74 -30.52
C VAL A 284 -22.92 18.63 -29.63
N ASN A 285 -24.18 18.77 -29.24
CA ASN A 285 -24.86 17.73 -28.47
C ASN A 285 -25.00 16.42 -29.25
N ALA A 286 -25.26 16.52 -30.55
CA ALA A 286 -25.28 15.35 -31.45
C ALA A 286 -23.89 14.68 -31.55
N GLN A 287 -22.81 15.47 -31.60
CA GLN A 287 -21.43 14.94 -31.60
C GLN A 287 -21.06 14.30 -30.26
N ILE A 288 -21.41 14.94 -29.13
CA ILE A 288 -21.17 14.38 -27.79
C ILE A 288 -21.95 13.06 -27.59
N ALA A 289 -23.21 13.03 -28.03
CA ALA A 289 -24.02 11.80 -27.98
C ALA A 289 -23.38 10.67 -28.82
N LYS A 290 -22.88 11.01 -30.00
CA LYS A 290 -22.19 10.04 -30.87
C LYS A 290 -20.90 9.50 -30.22
N ILE A 291 -20.05 10.40 -29.68
CA ILE A 291 -18.81 10.01 -29.01
C ILE A 291 -19.10 9.13 -27.75
N ARG A 292 -20.13 9.49 -26.98
CA ARG A 292 -20.54 8.68 -25.81
C ARG A 292 -21.03 7.29 -26.23
N ALA A 293 -21.85 7.22 -27.28
CA ALA A 293 -22.33 5.94 -27.82
C ALA A 293 -21.17 5.06 -28.34
N GLU A 294 -20.21 5.68 -29.03
CA GLU A 294 -19.00 4.98 -29.52
C GLU A 294 -18.13 4.51 -28.36
N ALA A 295 -17.96 5.32 -27.32
CA ALA A 295 -17.20 4.94 -26.12
C ALA A 295 -17.85 3.81 -25.33
N GLU A 296 -19.19 3.86 -25.18
CA GLU A 296 -19.97 2.77 -24.56
C GLU A 296 -19.90 1.49 -25.37
N LEU A 297 -19.99 1.62 -26.69
CA LEU A 297 -19.84 0.47 -27.59
C LEU A 297 -18.44 -0.16 -27.45
N TYR A 298 -17.40 0.68 -27.46
CA TYR A 298 -16.02 0.21 -27.31
C TYR A 298 -15.78 -0.43 -25.93
N ALA A 299 -16.28 0.20 -24.86
CA ALA A 299 -16.17 -0.34 -23.51
C ALA A 299 -16.94 -1.67 -23.37
N SER A 300 -18.14 -1.75 -23.97
CA SER A 300 -18.94 -2.98 -23.99
C SER A 300 -18.24 -4.09 -24.78
N GLN A 301 -17.72 -3.78 -25.95
CA GLN A 301 -16.96 -4.74 -26.77
C GLN A 301 -15.69 -5.22 -26.04
N THR A 302 -14.99 -4.31 -25.38
CA THR A 302 -13.77 -4.66 -24.63
C THR A 302 -14.09 -5.52 -23.42
N ARG A 303 -15.16 -5.20 -22.69
CA ARG A 303 -15.65 -6.05 -21.58
C ARG A 303 -16.07 -7.43 -22.08
N ALA A 304 -16.84 -7.47 -23.14
CA ALA A 304 -17.27 -8.76 -23.71
C ALA A 304 -16.10 -9.63 -24.19
N LYS A 305 -15.04 -9.00 -24.74
CA LYS A 305 -13.79 -9.71 -25.10
C LYS A 305 -13.06 -10.23 -23.86
N ALA A 306 -12.92 -9.38 -22.83
CA ALA A 306 -12.28 -9.77 -21.57
C ALA A 306 -13.06 -10.89 -20.86
N ASP A 307 -14.39 -10.78 -20.79
CA ASP A 307 -15.24 -11.81 -20.19
C ASP A 307 -15.15 -13.13 -20.97
N LYS A 308 -15.08 -13.07 -22.30
CA LYS A 308 -14.86 -14.25 -23.14
C LYS A 308 -13.51 -14.91 -22.82
N GLU A 309 -12.41 -14.13 -22.75
CA GLU A 309 -11.08 -14.66 -22.43
C GLU A 309 -11.04 -15.27 -21.01
N VAL A 310 -11.62 -14.57 -20.03
CA VAL A 310 -11.75 -15.09 -18.66
C VAL A 310 -12.53 -16.39 -18.61
N ASN A 311 -13.66 -16.46 -19.31
CA ASN A 311 -14.50 -17.66 -19.36
C ASN A 311 -13.78 -18.83 -20.07
N VAL A 312 -13.04 -18.55 -21.15
CA VAL A 312 -12.22 -19.56 -21.85
C VAL A 312 -11.10 -20.07 -20.91
N ALA A 313 -10.38 -19.14 -20.25
CA ALA A 313 -9.32 -19.51 -19.32
C ALA A 313 -9.86 -20.33 -18.12
N GLN A 314 -11.04 -19.94 -17.59
CA GLN A 314 -11.68 -20.71 -16.52
C GLN A 314 -12.15 -22.10 -16.97
N ALA A 315 -12.68 -22.20 -18.19
CA ALA A 315 -13.06 -23.50 -18.76
C ALA A 315 -11.84 -24.41 -18.98
N GLU A 316 -10.75 -23.83 -19.47
CA GLU A 316 -9.48 -24.55 -19.66
C GLU A 316 -8.84 -24.98 -18.33
N ALA A 317 -8.87 -24.08 -17.31
CA ALA A 317 -8.43 -24.43 -15.95
C ALA A 317 -9.29 -25.55 -15.32
N LYS A 318 -10.62 -25.52 -15.52
CA LYS A 318 -11.50 -26.60 -15.07
C LYS A 318 -11.20 -27.91 -15.80
N ARG A 319 -10.95 -27.85 -17.11
CA ARG A 319 -10.56 -29.01 -17.89
C ARG A 319 -9.24 -29.61 -17.42
N LEU A 320 -8.21 -28.76 -17.28
CA LEU A 320 -6.90 -29.20 -16.77
C LEU A 320 -6.99 -29.78 -15.36
N LYS A 321 -7.82 -29.19 -14.49
CA LYS A 321 -8.08 -29.71 -13.15
C LYS A 321 -8.81 -31.08 -13.20
N ALA A 322 -9.78 -31.23 -14.09
CA ALA A 322 -10.45 -32.50 -14.29
C ALA A 322 -9.49 -33.56 -14.88
N ASP A 323 -8.68 -33.18 -15.86
CA ASP A 323 -7.69 -34.07 -16.46
C ASP A 323 -6.61 -34.47 -15.44
N ALA A 324 -6.17 -33.55 -14.59
CA ALA A 324 -5.23 -33.83 -13.49
C ALA A 324 -5.85 -34.75 -12.42
N LEU A 325 -7.13 -34.63 -12.14
CA LEU A 325 -7.85 -35.52 -11.23
C LEU A 325 -8.12 -36.89 -11.84
N ASN A 326 -8.28 -37.00 -13.16
CA ASN A 326 -8.44 -38.25 -13.89
C ASN A 326 -7.10 -38.96 -14.16
N ALA A 327 -5.99 -38.23 -14.10
CA ALA A 327 -4.65 -38.84 -14.20
C ALA A 327 -4.31 -39.63 -12.91
N SER A 328 -3.28 -40.47 -13.01
CA SER A 328 -2.88 -41.36 -11.91
C SER A 328 -2.66 -40.70 -10.55
N GLY A 329 -2.44 -39.35 -10.53
CA GLY A 329 -2.30 -38.55 -9.32
C GLY A 329 -3.62 -38.26 -8.60
N GLY A 330 -4.76 -38.24 -9.28
CA GLY A 330 -6.05 -37.95 -8.70
C GLY A 330 -6.48 -38.91 -7.59
N ARG A 331 -6.11 -40.19 -7.76
CA ARG A 331 -6.34 -41.23 -6.74
C ARG A 331 -5.63 -40.92 -5.41
N TYR A 332 -4.44 -40.34 -5.46
CA TYR A 332 -3.69 -39.95 -4.27
C TYR A 332 -4.28 -38.73 -3.58
N VAL A 333 -4.82 -37.78 -4.34
CA VAL A 333 -5.50 -36.59 -3.78
C VAL A 333 -6.79 -36.99 -3.10
N VAL A 334 -7.61 -37.85 -3.71
CA VAL A 334 -8.83 -38.38 -3.11
C VAL A 334 -8.52 -39.20 -1.87
N ALA A 335 -7.46 -40.04 -1.90
CA ALA A 335 -7.02 -40.81 -0.74
C ALA A 335 -6.53 -39.90 0.40
N LEU A 336 -5.82 -38.82 0.12
CA LEU A 336 -5.34 -37.85 1.10
C LEU A 336 -6.51 -37.07 1.72
N GLU A 337 -7.48 -36.65 0.94
CA GLU A 337 -8.65 -35.91 1.42
C GLU A 337 -9.59 -36.80 2.22
N THR A 338 -9.74 -38.07 1.83
CA THR A 338 -10.43 -39.06 2.66
C THR A 338 -9.67 -39.38 3.95
N ALA A 339 -8.34 -39.44 3.90
CA ALA A 339 -7.52 -39.61 5.10
C ALA A 339 -7.67 -38.43 6.09
N LYS A 340 -7.73 -37.21 5.60
CA LYS A 340 -8.00 -36.00 6.42
C LYS A 340 -9.41 -35.99 7.02
N MET A 341 -10.40 -36.51 6.32
CA MET A 341 -11.74 -36.71 6.89
C MET A 341 -11.74 -37.68 8.06
N PHE A 342 -10.83 -38.69 8.05
CA PHE A 342 -10.69 -39.63 9.15
C PHE A 342 -9.95 -39.05 10.35
N GLU A 343 -9.06 -38.08 10.16
CA GLU A 343 -8.30 -37.41 11.24
C GLU A 343 -9.22 -36.62 12.20
N ASN A 344 -10.36 -36.18 11.70
CA ASN A 344 -11.36 -35.41 12.46
C ASN A 344 -12.48 -36.22 13.11
N ILE A 345 -12.43 -37.55 13.05
CA ILE A 345 -13.42 -38.44 13.68
C ILE A 345 -12.91 -38.88 15.05
N GLU A 346 -13.02 -38.00 16.05
CA GLU A 346 -12.86 -38.37 17.44
C GLU A 346 -14.16 -38.98 17.96
N GLY A 347 -14.14 -40.30 18.24
CA GLY A 347 -15.10 -40.90 19.15
C GLY A 347 -16.34 -41.57 18.56
N ALA A 348 -16.35 -42.03 17.30
CA ALA A 348 -17.44 -42.88 16.80
C ALA A 348 -17.26 -44.34 17.22
N VAL A 349 -18.04 -44.79 18.18
CA VAL A 349 -18.16 -46.22 18.50
C VAL A 349 -19.02 -46.89 17.40
N MET A 350 -18.37 -47.49 16.42
CA MET A 350 -19.05 -48.25 15.37
C MET A 350 -19.18 -49.73 15.76
N THR A 351 -20.31 -50.33 15.45
CA THR A 351 -20.46 -51.81 15.55
C THR A 351 -19.59 -52.48 14.48
N PRO A 352 -19.16 -53.75 14.69
CA PRO A 352 -18.29 -54.45 13.71
C PRO A 352 -18.87 -54.48 12.29
N ASP A 353 -20.18 -54.61 12.15
CA ASP A 353 -20.86 -54.66 10.83
C ASP A 353 -20.90 -53.29 10.14
N GLN A 354 -21.02 -52.23 10.89
CA GLN A 354 -20.91 -50.85 10.37
C GLN A 354 -19.52 -50.49 9.94
N TYR A 355 -18.50 -51.00 10.66
CA TYR A 355 -17.08 -50.83 10.31
C TYR A 355 -16.74 -51.55 9.01
N ILE A 356 -17.24 -52.78 8.83
CA ILE A 356 -17.00 -53.54 7.61
C ILE A 356 -17.70 -52.91 6.40
N SER A 357 -18.93 -52.44 6.55
CA SER A 357 -19.67 -51.75 5.48
C SER A 357 -19.04 -50.43 5.11
N PHE A 358 -18.54 -49.69 6.11
CA PHE A 358 -17.84 -48.42 5.92
C PHE A 358 -16.48 -48.59 5.19
N ILE A 359 -15.66 -49.57 5.60
CA ILE A 359 -14.41 -49.90 4.91
C ILE A 359 -14.71 -50.33 3.47
N ARG A 360 -15.72 -51.15 3.23
CA ARG A 360 -16.09 -51.60 1.87
C ARG A 360 -16.44 -50.45 0.96
N ASN A 361 -17.18 -49.47 1.45
CA ASN A 361 -17.54 -48.27 0.71
C ASN A 361 -16.34 -47.33 0.49
N ALA A 362 -15.49 -47.16 1.49
CA ALA A 362 -14.24 -46.40 1.36
C ALA A 362 -13.29 -47.00 0.31
N TRP A 363 -13.14 -48.33 0.28
CA TRP A 363 -12.32 -49.00 -0.73
C TRP A 363 -12.90 -48.91 -2.14
N ALA A 364 -14.24 -48.85 -2.27
CA ALA A 364 -14.91 -48.63 -3.57
C ALA A 364 -14.63 -47.23 -4.14
N VAL A 365 -14.55 -46.20 -3.28
CA VAL A 365 -14.22 -44.81 -3.66
C VAL A 365 -12.75 -44.70 -4.07
N ILE A 366 -11.84 -45.49 -3.45
CA ILE A 366 -10.40 -45.51 -3.76
C ILE A 366 -10.10 -46.29 -5.04
N GLY A 367 -11.12 -46.95 -5.63
CA GLY A 367 -11.00 -47.65 -6.91
C GLY A 367 -10.27 -48.99 -6.83
N VAL A 368 -10.24 -49.61 -5.63
CA VAL A 368 -9.86 -51.03 -5.48
C VAL A 368 -11.11 -51.86 -5.75
N SER A 369 -11.28 -52.31 -6.98
CA SER A 369 -12.39 -53.16 -7.39
C SER A 369 -12.33 -54.51 -6.73
N THR A 370 -13.14 -54.72 -5.69
CA THR A 370 -13.65 -56.07 -5.39
C THR A 370 -14.91 -56.22 -6.23
N GLY A 371 -14.84 -57.08 -7.23
CA GLY A 371 -15.84 -57.20 -8.27
C GLY A 371 -17.27 -57.41 -7.73
N SER A 372 -18.10 -56.47 -8.02
CA SER A 372 -19.53 -56.59 -8.26
C SER A 372 -20.08 -55.27 -8.80
N ALA A 373 -20.80 -55.32 -9.90
CA ALA A 373 -21.33 -54.19 -10.63
C ALA A 373 -22.39 -53.39 -9.82
N PRO A 374 -22.46 -52.05 -9.97
CA PRO A 374 -23.51 -51.24 -9.39
C PRO A 374 -24.80 -51.32 -10.26
N PRO A 375 -25.97 -51.23 -9.63
CA PRO A 375 -27.26 -51.13 -10.38
C PRO A 375 -27.39 -49.76 -11.02
N ALA A 376 -28.00 -49.73 -12.18
CA ALA A 376 -28.26 -48.55 -13.01
C ALA A 376 -29.12 -47.51 -12.27
N ALA A 377 -28.63 -46.29 -12.25
CA ALA A 377 -29.38 -45.13 -11.76
C ALA A 377 -30.35 -44.64 -12.83
N ALA A 378 -31.62 -44.56 -12.43
CA ALA A 378 -32.74 -44.04 -13.20
C ALA A 378 -32.58 -42.53 -13.47
N SER A 379 -32.89 -42.13 -14.69
CA SER A 379 -33.01 -40.73 -15.12
C SER A 379 -34.23 -40.05 -14.48
N PRO A 380 -34.18 -38.83 -14.05
CA PRO A 380 -35.36 -38.02 -13.87
C PRO A 380 -35.65 -37.20 -15.13
N SER A 381 -36.84 -37.46 -15.63
CA SER A 381 -37.57 -36.73 -16.65
C SER A 381 -37.87 -35.28 -16.25
N GLY A 382 -37.76 -34.42 -17.22
CA GLY A 382 -38.35 -33.15 -17.50
C GLY A 382 -39.18 -32.40 -16.49
N VAL A 383 -38.94 -31.11 -16.43
CA VAL A 383 -39.97 -30.09 -16.26
C VAL A 383 -39.66 -28.92 -17.19
N LYS A 384 -40.69 -28.60 -17.98
CA LYS A 384 -40.88 -27.39 -18.77
C LYS A 384 -41.04 -26.17 -17.85
N ARG A 385 -40.43 -25.12 -18.12
CA ARG A 385 -40.89 -23.79 -18.56
C ARG A 385 -39.80 -22.80 -18.50
#